data_b9115a53a4ec1677914d3938c23f6a70
#
_entry.id   b9115a53a4ec1677914d3938c23f6a70
#
_cell.length_a   1.000
_cell.length_b   1.000
_cell.length_c   1.000
_cell.angle_alpha   90.00
_cell.angle_beta   90.00
_cell.angle_gamma   90.00
#
_symmetry.space_group_name_H-M   'P 1'
#
loop_
_entity.id
_entity.type
_entity.pdbx_description
1 polymer ?
#
loop_
_entity_poly.entity_id
_entity_poly.type
_entity_poly.pdbx_seq_one_letter_code
_entity_poly.pdbx_strand_id
1 'polypeptide(L)'
;MRWLCILFITIAFLGAVVTPVAAASVLTISASPQQAHIGDTITLNGTVTGITTIAVYLFVIGPGLDTRGVTLDNLNIPAGRGLFTTAPVHLSDGSWTYSWDTSVILGDMKPGSYTVYVVASPIDRSRYAREDFAIEDIEFLPSDKPAAETPLDPAVPAIAVGMGAVLGICTFRKHGKKE
;
A
#
# COMPACT_ATOMS: atom_id res chain seq x y z
N MET A 1 -29.06 -35.52 -60.36
CA MET A 1 -28.53 -34.17 -60.22
C MET A 1 -29.13 -33.38 -59.06
N ARG A 2 -30.40 -33.49 -58.74
CA ARG A 2 -31.06 -32.71 -57.65
C ARG A 2 -30.54 -33.07 -56.23
N TRP A 3 -30.14 -34.31 -56.02
CA TRP A 3 -29.63 -34.77 -54.70
C TRP A 3 -28.18 -34.31 -54.40
N LEU A 4 -27.36 -34.14 -55.44
CA LEU A 4 -25.99 -33.65 -55.29
C LEU A 4 -25.94 -32.17 -54.84
N CYS A 5 -26.90 -31.35 -55.31
CA CYS A 5 -26.98 -29.94 -54.89
C CYS A 5 -27.39 -29.79 -53.46
N ILE A 6 -28.24 -30.67 -52.92
CA ILE A 6 -28.69 -30.62 -51.51
C ILE A 6 -27.52 -31.01 -50.61
N LEU A 7 -26.68 -31.97 -50.96
CA LEU A 7 -25.51 -32.39 -50.21
C LEU A 7 -24.44 -31.30 -50.14
N PHE A 8 -24.24 -30.53 -51.21
CA PHE A 8 -23.32 -29.39 -51.23
C PHE A 8 -23.78 -28.23 -50.37
N ILE A 9 -25.10 -27.95 -50.30
CA ILE A 9 -25.66 -26.88 -49.49
C ILE A 9 -25.55 -27.23 -47.98
N THR A 10 -25.74 -28.48 -47.57
CA THR A 10 -25.59 -28.91 -46.17
C THR A 10 -24.15 -28.87 -45.71
N ILE A 11 -23.15 -29.18 -46.55
CA ILE A 11 -21.71 -29.08 -46.18
C ILE A 11 -21.26 -27.62 -46.08
N ALA A 12 -21.79 -26.74 -46.95
CA ALA A 12 -21.49 -25.29 -46.87
C ALA A 12 -22.03 -24.61 -45.59
N PHE A 13 -23.14 -25.13 -45.03
CA PHE A 13 -23.71 -24.56 -43.82
C PHE A 13 -23.03 -25.06 -42.51
N LEU A 14 -22.31 -26.18 -42.54
CA LEU A 14 -21.62 -26.74 -41.39
C LEU A 14 -20.25 -26.07 -41.12
N GLY A 15 -19.76 -25.24 -42.05
CA GLY A 15 -18.40 -24.64 -41.99
C GLY A 15 -18.31 -23.24 -41.38
N ALA A 16 -19.40 -22.64 -40.88
CA ALA A 16 -19.40 -21.19 -40.66
C ALA A 16 -19.71 -20.75 -39.23
N VAL A 17 -19.49 -21.58 -38.19
CA VAL A 17 -19.57 -21.10 -36.79
C VAL A 17 -18.20 -21.19 -36.14
N VAL A 18 -17.26 -20.41 -36.66
CA VAL A 18 -16.08 -20.04 -35.90
C VAL A 18 -16.48 -18.81 -35.07
N THR A 19 -17.01 -19.03 -33.88
CA THR A 19 -17.18 -17.98 -32.90
C THR A 19 -15.79 -17.49 -32.50
N PRO A 20 -15.45 -16.20 -32.67
CA PRO A 20 -14.21 -15.69 -32.11
C PRO A 20 -14.33 -15.82 -30.58
N VAL A 21 -13.48 -16.66 -29.98
CA VAL A 21 -13.27 -16.65 -28.54
C VAL A 21 -12.58 -15.32 -28.24
N ALA A 22 -13.33 -14.36 -27.70
CA ALA A 22 -12.71 -13.15 -27.15
C ALA A 22 -11.75 -13.61 -26.05
N ALA A 23 -10.46 -13.34 -26.25
CA ALA A 23 -9.47 -13.58 -25.19
C ALA A 23 -9.89 -12.76 -23.97
N ALA A 24 -10.18 -13.44 -22.86
CA ALA A 24 -10.48 -12.76 -21.61
C ALA A 24 -9.26 -11.93 -21.19
N SER A 25 -9.51 -10.68 -20.82
CA SER A 25 -8.48 -9.85 -20.22
C SER A 25 -8.11 -10.43 -18.86
N VAL A 26 -6.80 -10.63 -18.62
CA VAL A 26 -6.30 -11.14 -17.34
C VAL A 26 -5.24 -10.18 -16.83
N LEU A 27 -5.49 -9.67 -15.63
CA LEU A 27 -4.54 -8.87 -14.88
C LEU A 27 -4.13 -9.65 -13.64
N THR A 28 -2.83 -9.72 -13.35
CA THR A 28 -2.30 -10.42 -12.17
C THR A 28 -1.42 -9.52 -11.34
N ILE A 29 -1.33 -9.81 -10.04
CA ILE A 29 -0.41 -9.19 -9.10
C ILE A 29 0.11 -10.25 -8.13
N SER A 30 1.33 -10.09 -7.67
CA SER A 30 1.96 -10.86 -6.61
C SER A 30 2.93 -9.95 -5.85
N ALA A 31 3.05 -10.14 -4.55
CA ALA A 31 3.97 -9.42 -3.67
C ALA A 31 5.06 -10.35 -3.12
N SER A 32 6.26 -9.84 -3.00
CA SER A 32 7.39 -10.56 -2.37
C SER A 32 8.25 -9.58 -1.57
N PRO A 33 8.37 -9.79 -0.26
CA PRO A 33 7.64 -10.75 0.58
C PRO A 33 6.16 -10.36 0.78
N GLN A 34 5.30 -11.31 1.16
CA GLN A 34 3.90 -11.06 1.55
C GLN A 34 3.77 -10.59 3.01
N GLN A 35 4.79 -10.78 3.83
CA GLN A 35 4.90 -10.25 5.18
C GLN A 35 6.23 -9.50 5.31
N ALA A 36 6.18 -8.28 5.79
CA ALA A 36 7.34 -7.38 5.87
C ALA A 36 7.22 -6.43 7.07
N HIS A 37 8.32 -5.82 7.47
CA HIS A 37 8.28 -4.73 8.44
C HIS A 37 8.08 -3.38 7.75
N ILE A 38 7.44 -2.45 8.45
CA ILE A 38 7.37 -1.07 7.98
C ILE A 38 8.80 -0.53 7.85
N GLY A 39 9.16 -0.08 6.64
CA GLY A 39 10.51 0.33 6.26
C GLY A 39 11.22 -0.63 5.32
N ASP A 40 10.65 -1.82 5.08
CA ASP A 40 11.18 -2.77 4.11
C ASP A 40 10.74 -2.43 2.68
N THR A 41 11.48 -3.00 1.73
CA THR A 41 11.12 -2.92 0.30
C THR A 41 10.37 -4.18 -0.13
N ILE A 42 9.21 -4.01 -0.77
CA ILE A 42 8.40 -5.08 -1.32
C ILE A 42 8.43 -5.00 -2.84
N THR A 43 8.65 -6.11 -3.49
CA THR A 43 8.55 -6.21 -4.94
C THR A 43 7.13 -6.65 -5.31
N LEU A 44 6.41 -5.80 -6.05
CA LEU A 44 5.15 -6.11 -6.68
C LEU A 44 5.41 -6.45 -8.13
N ASN A 45 4.86 -7.55 -8.60
CA ASN A 45 5.00 -7.97 -10.01
C ASN A 45 3.71 -8.63 -10.50
N GLY A 46 3.60 -8.74 -11.82
CA GLY A 46 2.45 -9.38 -12.43
C GLY A 46 2.48 -9.31 -13.93
N THR A 47 1.36 -9.66 -14.54
CA THR A 47 1.19 -9.68 -16.00
C THR A 47 -0.13 -9.06 -16.41
N VAL A 48 -0.15 -8.52 -17.62
CA VAL A 48 -1.36 -8.03 -18.31
C VAL A 48 -1.48 -8.80 -19.62
N THR A 49 -2.59 -9.50 -19.81
CA THR A 49 -2.88 -10.21 -21.08
C THR A 49 -4.26 -9.82 -21.60
N GLY A 50 -4.41 -9.77 -22.91
CA GLY A 50 -5.69 -9.40 -23.56
C GLY A 50 -6.02 -7.91 -23.52
N ILE A 51 -5.18 -7.08 -22.90
CA ILE A 51 -5.32 -5.61 -22.83
C ILE A 51 -4.06 -4.97 -23.39
N THR A 52 -4.19 -3.99 -24.29
CA THR A 52 -3.06 -3.19 -24.74
C THR A 52 -2.91 -1.98 -23.84
N THR A 53 -1.93 -2.01 -22.93
CA THR A 53 -1.58 -0.88 -22.06
C THR A 53 -0.07 -0.76 -21.93
N ILE A 54 0.42 0.46 -21.75
CA ILE A 54 1.85 0.76 -21.53
C ILE A 54 2.21 0.81 -20.04
N ALA A 55 1.21 0.86 -19.17
CA ALA A 55 1.40 0.91 -17.73
C ALA A 55 0.20 0.30 -17.00
N VAL A 56 0.44 -0.20 -15.80
CA VAL A 56 -0.59 -0.52 -14.82
C VAL A 56 -0.60 0.56 -13.74
N TYR A 57 -1.73 0.66 -13.06
CA TYR A 57 -1.98 1.66 -12.02
C TYR A 57 -2.24 0.97 -10.71
N LEU A 58 -1.50 1.39 -9.67
CA LEU A 58 -1.48 0.76 -8.37
C LEU A 58 -2.09 1.71 -7.33
N PHE A 59 -2.82 1.15 -6.39
CA PHE A 59 -3.26 1.84 -5.18
C PHE A 59 -3.42 0.84 -4.03
N VAL A 60 -3.42 1.34 -2.80
CA VAL A 60 -3.45 0.50 -1.60
C VAL A 60 -4.55 0.95 -0.64
N ILE A 61 -5.15 -0.03 0.05
CA ILE A 61 -6.08 0.18 1.17
C ILE A 61 -5.47 -0.51 2.39
N GLY A 62 -5.62 0.12 3.56
CA GLY A 62 -5.10 -0.45 4.79
C GLY A 62 -5.52 0.33 6.02
N PRO A 63 -4.99 -0.02 7.20
CA PRO A 63 -5.32 0.61 8.46
C PRO A 63 -5.06 2.12 8.47
N GLY A 64 -6.11 2.91 8.70
CA GLY A 64 -6.02 4.37 8.80
C GLY A 64 -5.93 5.11 7.47
N LEU A 65 -5.98 4.42 6.32
CA LEU A 65 -5.98 5.03 4.99
C LEU A 65 -7.39 5.40 4.51
N ASP A 66 -7.48 6.26 3.50
CA ASP A 66 -8.74 6.58 2.84
C ASP A 66 -9.38 5.29 2.27
N THR A 67 -10.68 5.10 2.50
CA THR A 67 -11.41 3.89 2.07
C THR A 67 -11.48 3.73 0.55
N ARG A 68 -11.23 4.80 -0.21
CA ARG A 68 -11.10 4.76 -1.66
C ARG A 68 -9.75 4.20 -2.13
N GLY A 69 -8.81 4.01 -1.20
CA GLY A 69 -7.43 3.71 -1.45
C GLY A 69 -6.59 4.97 -1.66
N VAL A 70 -5.28 4.81 -1.54
CA VAL A 70 -4.28 5.87 -1.68
C VAL A 70 -3.16 5.42 -2.63
N THR A 71 -2.34 6.36 -3.10
CA THR A 71 -1.15 6.02 -3.89
C THR A 71 -0.09 5.36 -3.01
N LEU A 72 0.75 4.48 -3.58
CA LEU A 72 1.78 3.77 -2.83
C LEU A 72 2.92 4.70 -2.39
N ASP A 73 3.18 5.75 -3.15
CA ASP A 73 4.29 6.68 -2.88
C ASP A 73 3.91 7.75 -1.84
N ASN A 74 2.60 8.03 -1.72
CA ASN A 74 2.11 9.04 -0.79
C ASN A 74 0.73 8.65 -0.25
N LEU A 75 0.71 8.15 0.98
CA LEU A 75 -0.52 7.68 1.64
C LEU A 75 -1.54 8.79 1.96
N ASN A 76 -1.16 10.06 1.80
CA ASN A 76 -2.06 11.20 1.99
C ASN A 76 -2.84 11.55 0.71
N ILE A 77 -2.51 10.93 -0.44
CA ILE A 77 -3.16 11.20 -1.72
C ILE A 77 -4.18 10.09 -2.02
N PRO A 78 -5.49 10.39 -1.97
CA PRO A 78 -6.52 9.44 -2.35
C PRO A 78 -6.37 9.04 -3.82
N ALA A 79 -6.42 7.73 -4.08
CA ALA A 79 -6.39 7.18 -5.43
C ALA A 79 -7.68 7.49 -6.19
N GLY A 80 -7.56 7.69 -7.49
CA GLY A 80 -8.68 7.99 -8.39
C GLY A 80 -8.44 9.26 -9.21
N ARG A 81 -9.27 9.48 -10.22
CA ARG A 81 -9.20 10.64 -11.13
C ARG A 81 -7.81 10.86 -11.76
N GLY A 82 -7.12 9.75 -12.07
CA GLY A 82 -5.77 9.79 -12.63
C GLY A 82 -4.64 9.86 -11.60
N LEU A 83 -4.94 9.89 -10.31
CA LEU A 83 -3.96 9.86 -9.22
C LEU A 83 -3.76 8.40 -8.78
N PHE A 84 -2.68 7.80 -9.26
CA PHE A 84 -2.27 6.42 -8.96
C PHE A 84 -0.75 6.34 -9.01
N THR A 85 -0.19 5.38 -8.28
CA THR A 85 1.17 4.93 -8.55
C THR A 85 1.17 4.14 -9.86
N THR A 86 2.17 4.32 -10.72
CA THR A 86 2.23 3.67 -12.03
C THR A 86 3.43 2.76 -12.14
N ALA A 87 3.24 1.58 -12.76
CA ALA A 87 4.32 0.68 -13.14
C ALA A 87 4.29 0.44 -14.66
N PRO A 88 5.43 0.58 -15.36
CA PRO A 88 5.49 0.33 -16.81
C PRO A 88 5.26 -1.15 -17.13
N VAL A 89 4.58 -1.42 -18.24
CA VAL A 89 4.36 -2.77 -18.77
C VAL A 89 5.35 -3.04 -19.90
N HIS A 90 6.04 -4.17 -19.84
CA HIS A 90 6.87 -4.67 -20.92
C HIS A 90 5.98 -5.19 -22.06
N LEU A 91 5.98 -4.49 -23.19
CA LEU A 91 5.07 -4.80 -24.30
C LEU A 91 5.36 -6.14 -24.98
N SER A 92 6.54 -6.75 -24.76
CA SER A 92 6.93 -8.03 -25.35
C SER A 92 6.19 -9.23 -24.74
N ASP A 93 5.90 -9.17 -23.44
CA ASP A 93 5.35 -10.29 -22.65
C ASP A 93 4.24 -9.87 -21.67
N GLY A 94 3.92 -8.57 -21.61
CA GLY A 94 2.90 -8.02 -20.73
C GLY A 94 3.29 -8.01 -19.26
N SER A 95 4.55 -8.31 -18.91
CA SER A 95 5.01 -8.30 -17.53
C SER A 95 5.20 -6.87 -17.00
N TRP A 96 5.04 -6.70 -15.68
CA TRP A 96 5.31 -5.46 -14.99
C TRP A 96 5.91 -5.73 -13.62
N THR A 97 6.69 -4.79 -13.12
CA THR A 97 7.30 -4.84 -11.78
C THR A 97 7.33 -3.45 -11.18
N TYR A 98 7.09 -3.38 -9.88
CA TYR A 98 7.20 -2.16 -9.08
C TYR A 98 7.89 -2.47 -7.76
N SER A 99 8.91 -1.68 -7.40
CA SER A 99 9.60 -1.78 -6.12
C SER A 99 9.00 -0.77 -5.16
N TRP A 100 8.28 -1.26 -4.16
CA TRP A 100 7.63 -0.44 -3.15
C TRP A 100 8.54 -0.34 -1.92
N ASP A 101 9.29 0.75 -1.83
CA ASP A 101 10.15 1.06 -0.68
C ASP A 101 9.34 1.79 0.39
N THR A 102 8.97 1.07 1.45
CA THR A 102 8.13 1.62 2.51
C THR A 102 8.88 2.53 3.48
N SER A 103 10.21 2.64 3.36
CA SER A 103 11.04 3.53 4.19
C SER A 103 10.97 5.00 3.78
N VAL A 104 10.56 5.28 2.53
CA VAL A 104 10.54 6.64 1.94
C VAL A 104 9.13 7.14 1.62
N ILE A 105 8.09 6.40 2.02
CA ILE A 105 6.68 6.77 1.77
C ILE A 105 6.33 8.05 2.53
N LEU A 106 5.57 8.92 1.85
CA LEU A 106 4.96 10.08 2.51
C LEU A 106 3.64 9.65 3.19
N GLY A 107 3.53 9.92 4.48
CA GLY A 107 2.37 9.55 5.29
C GLY A 107 2.70 8.55 6.39
N ASP A 108 1.69 8.21 7.17
CA ASP A 108 1.85 7.39 8.37
C ASP A 108 1.33 5.97 8.11
N MET A 109 2.26 5.02 8.00
CA MET A 109 1.95 3.62 7.80
C MET A 109 1.82 2.91 9.14
N LYS A 110 0.72 2.20 9.36
CA LYS A 110 0.44 1.45 10.60
C LYS A 110 0.63 -0.05 10.37
N PRO A 111 1.05 -0.80 11.38
CA PRO A 111 1.04 -2.25 11.30
C PRO A 111 -0.36 -2.81 11.00
N GLY A 112 -0.42 -3.88 10.21
CA GLY A 112 -1.65 -4.56 9.84
C GLY A 112 -1.69 -5.01 8.39
N SER A 113 -2.86 -5.49 7.96
CA SER A 113 -3.07 -6.00 6.61
C SER A 113 -3.41 -4.87 5.64
N TYR A 114 -2.73 -4.87 4.50
CA TYR A 114 -2.90 -3.94 3.39
C TYR A 114 -3.27 -4.70 2.13
N THR A 115 -4.27 -4.21 1.42
CA THR A 115 -4.66 -4.77 0.12
C THR A 115 -4.18 -3.83 -0.98
N VAL A 116 -3.27 -4.32 -1.82
CA VAL A 116 -2.80 -3.62 -3.02
C VAL A 116 -3.67 -4.00 -4.20
N TYR A 117 -4.12 -3.01 -4.92
CA TYR A 117 -4.90 -3.15 -6.14
C TYR A 117 -4.05 -2.77 -7.34
N VAL A 118 -4.18 -3.52 -8.42
CA VAL A 118 -3.65 -3.17 -9.72
C VAL A 118 -4.80 -3.09 -10.74
N VAL A 119 -4.78 -2.06 -11.58
CA VAL A 119 -5.77 -1.82 -12.63
C VAL A 119 -5.07 -1.42 -13.92
N ALA A 120 -5.67 -1.76 -15.05
CA ALA A 120 -5.10 -1.44 -16.36
C ALA A 120 -5.51 -0.05 -16.89
N SER A 121 -6.40 0.66 -16.20
CA SER A 121 -6.88 1.97 -16.63
C SER A 121 -7.02 2.94 -15.44
N PRO A 122 -6.59 4.22 -15.59
CA PRO A 122 -6.65 5.22 -14.53
C PRO A 122 -8.04 5.87 -14.39
N ILE A 123 -9.10 5.05 -14.36
CA ILE A 123 -10.47 5.52 -14.13
C ILE A 123 -10.80 5.46 -12.63
N ASP A 124 -11.90 6.11 -12.26
CA ASP A 124 -12.38 6.08 -10.89
C ASP A 124 -12.72 4.64 -10.48
N ARG A 125 -12.26 4.23 -9.30
CA ARG A 125 -12.44 2.88 -8.73
C ARG A 125 -13.91 2.41 -8.73
N SER A 126 -14.87 3.33 -8.58
CA SER A 126 -16.31 3.01 -8.60
C SER A 126 -16.79 2.42 -9.92
N ARG A 127 -15.98 2.49 -10.98
CA ARG A 127 -16.34 2.04 -12.35
C ARG A 127 -15.67 0.73 -12.74
N TYR A 128 -14.81 0.15 -11.90
CA TYR A 128 -14.15 -1.11 -12.22
C TYR A 128 -15.12 -2.28 -12.08
N ALA A 129 -15.25 -3.07 -13.13
CA ALA A 129 -15.80 -4.41 -13.03
C ALA A 129 -14.78 -5.31 -12.30
N ARG A 130 -15.20 -6.44 -11.76
CA ARG A 130 -14.35 -7.34 -10.98
C ARG A 130 -13.16 -7.90 -11.79
N GLU A 131 -13.31 -8.05 -13.09
CA GLU A 131 -12.27 -8.49 -14.03
C GLU A 131 -11.29 -7.40 -14.43
N ASP A 132 -11.54 -6.15 -14.06
CA ASP A 132 -10.70 -5.01 -14.43
C ASP A 132 -9.57 -4.75 -13.43
N PHE A 133 -9.50 -5.52 -12.34
CA PHE A 133 -8.46 -5.38 -11.33
C PHE A 133 -7.99 -6.73 -10.77
N ALA A 134 -6.76 -6.75 -10.27
CA ALA A 134 -6.26 -7.82 -9.40
C ALA A 134 -5.86 -7.26 -8.04
N ILE A 135 -5.84 -8.11 -7.03
CA ILE A 135 -5.52 -7.72 -5.65
C ILE A 135 -4.48 -8.65 -5.07
N GLU A 136 -3.68 -8.11 -4.15
CA GLU A 136 -2.72 -8.84 -3.33
C GLU A 136 -2.73 -8.29 -1.91
N ASP A 137 -2.77 -9.18 -0.93
CA ASP A 137 -2.73 -8.81 0.48
C ASP A 137 -1.31 -8.93 1.03
N ILE A 138 -0.90 -7.93 1.80
CA ILE A 138 0.43 -7.83 2.41
C ILE A 138 0.24 -7.50 3.89
N GLU A 139 0.93 -8.23 4.76
CA GLU A 139 0.94 -7.98 6.19
C GLU A 139 2.16 -7.16 6.58
N PHE A 140 1.94 -5.99 7.17
CA PHE A 140 3.01 -5.17 7.72
C PHE A 140 3.12 -5.30 9.23
N LEU A 141 4.29 -5.69 9.67
CA LEU A 141 4.70 -5.73 11.06
C LEU A 141 5.26 -4.35 11.48
N PRO A 142 5.31 -4.05 12.80
CA PRO A 142 5.98 -2.86 13.29
C PRO A 142 7.43 -2.78 12.77
N SER A 143 7.94 -1.57 12.56
CA SER A 143 9.34 -1.38 12.14
C SER A 143 10.31 -1.98 13.15
N ASP A 144 11.23 -2.81 12.68
CA ASP A 144 12.33 -3.35 13.50
C ASP A 144 13.42 -2.32 13.74
N LYS A 145 13.38 -1.18 13.04
CA LYS A 145 14.36 -0.13 13.23
C LYS A 145 14.12 0.52 14.60
N PRO A 146 15.10 0.50 15.54
CA PRO A 146 14.99 1.22 16.80
C PRO A 146 14.61 2.66 16.51
N ALA A 147 13.60 3.18 17.21
CA ALA A 147 13.28 4.60 17.14
C ALA A 147 14.61 5.34 17.34
N ALA A 148 14.97 6.22 16.41
CA ALA A 148 16.19 7.00 16.55
C ALA A 148 16.12 7.68 17.91
N GLU A 149 16.99 7.24 18.84
CA GLU A 149 17.09 7.89 20.14
C GLU A 149 17.36 9.36 19.84
N THR A 150 16.42 10.21 20.18
CA THR A 150 16.64 11.65 20.12
C THR A 150 17.88 11.88 20.98
N PRO A 151 18.98 12.41 20.44
CA PRO A 151 20.17 12.67 21.25
C PRO A 151 19.67 13.53 22.40
N LEU A 152 19.77 13.01 23.63
CA LEU A 152 19.55 13.81 24.82
C LEU A 152 20.52 14.97 24.68
N ASP A 153 19.99 16.17 24.45
CA ASP A 153 20.77 17.40 24.39
C ASP A 153 21.54 17.50 25.71
N PRO A 154 22.89 17.36 25.70
CA PRO A 154 23.68 17.36 26.94
C PRO A 154 23.70 18.73 27.62
N ALA A 155 22.94 19.69 27.12
CA ALA A 155 22.89 21.08 27.58
C ALA A 155 21.84 21.40 28.63
N VAL A 156 21.10 20.42 29.17
CA VAL A 156 20.27 20.67 30.36
C VAL A 156 21.13 20.38 31.59
N PRO A 157 21.77 21.38 32.21
CA PRO A 157 22.43 21.15 33.49
C PRO A 157 21.36 20.71 34.48
N ALA A 158 21.55 19.56 35.10
CA ALA A 158 20.74 19.11 36.21
C ALA A 158 20.90 20.15 37.33
N ILE A 159 19.95 21.07 37.46
CA ILE A 159 19.84 21.92 38.64
C ILE A 159 19.43 20.98 39.76
N ALA A 160 20.42 20.46 40.47
CA ALA A 160 20.20 19.79 41.71
C ALA A 160 19.64 20.83 42.69
N VAL A 161 18.35 20.87 42.85
CA VAL A 161 17.68 21.60 43.93
C VAL A 161 18.06 20.88 45.21
N GLY A 162 19.15 21.32 45.82
CA GLY A 162 19.56 20.96 47.17
C GLY A 162 18.52 21.53 48.13
N MET A 163 17.55 20.73 48.55
CA MET A 163 16.74 21.02 49.70
C MET A 163 17.62 21.00 50.96
N GLY A 164 18.24 22.15 51.27
CA GLY A 164 18.86 22.41 52.57
C GLY A 164 17.78 22.41 53.65
N ALA A 165 17.72 21.33 54.42
CA ALA A 165 16.92 21.29 55.65
C ALA A 165 17.58 22.24 56.64
N VAL A 166 17.03 23.46 56.80
CA VAL A 166 17.36 24.35 57.88
C VAL A 166 16.61 23.87 59.12
N LEU A 167 17.32 23.09 59.96
CA LEU A 167 16.89 22.80 61.32
C LEU A 167 17.03 24.06 62.16
N GLY A 168 15.98 24.85 62.26
CA GLY A 168 15.91 25.96 63.21
C GLY A 168 15.72 25.43 64.64
N ILE A 169 16.79 25.46 65.40
CA ILE A 169 16.77 25.21 66.86
C ILE A 169 16.18 26.45 67.52
N CYS A 170 14.91 26.39 67.89
CA CYS A 170 14.30 27.38 68.77
C CYS A 170 14.73 27.12 70.18
N THR A 171 15.74 27.85 70.66
CA THR A 171 16.06 27.95 72.09
C THR A 171 15.05 28.85 72.78
N PHE A 172 14.16 28.24 73.56
CA PHE A 172 13.30 28.96 74.46
C PHE A 172 14.08 29.53 75.62
N ARG A 173 14.28 30.86 75.65
CA ARG A 173 14.86 31.58 76.76
C ARG A 173 13.74 32.00 77.70
N LYS A 174 13.62 31.30 78.85
CA LYS A 174 12.71 31.57 79.93
C LYS A 174 13.17 32.84 80.67
N HIS A 175 12.43 33.92 80.50
CA HIS A 175 12.61 35.15 81.34
C HIS A 175 11.72 35.04 82.54
N GLY A 176 12.32 34.92 83.69
CA GLY A 176 11.61 35.08 84.97
C GLY A 176 11.38 36.56 85.26
N LYS A 177 10.20 36.86 85.63
CA LYS A 177 9.84 38.15 86.20
C LYS A 177 9.56 37.97 87.71
N LYS A 178 10.34 38.66 88.48
CA LYS A 178 10.06 38.94 89.91
C LYS A 178 9.23 40.21 89.99
N GLU A 179 8.35 40.17 90.90
CA GLU A 179 7.53 41.10 91.65
C GLU A 179 6.10 41.15 91.22
#